data_97df70d6c0470c6402984531dba09695
#
_entry.id   97df70d6c0470c6402984531dba09695
#
_cell.length_a   1.000
_cell.length_b   1.000
_cell.length_c   1.000
_cell.angle_alpha   90.00
_cell.angle_beta   90.00
_cell.angle_gamma   90.00
#
_symmetry.space_group_name_H-M   'P 1'
#
loop_
_entity.id
_entity.type
_entity.pdbx_description
1 polymer ?
#
loop_
_entity_poly.entity_id
_entity_poly.type
_entity_poly.pdbx_seq_one_letter_code
_entity_poly.pdbx_strand_id
1 'polypeptide(L)'
;MDNILFKYFEQRYKEASSKLSIAPRFGPVITISRQSGCEAKKIAKLLEKELNKGAVTKTWRCVDKEILEKSARELNLSTSKIEHFYEGEDKSLFIDMFIAFSKTHVNDLQIKNTIKEVMTSVCKQGHIILIGRAGSAILQDQPNVLNIRLTAPFMWRIENIMKNRKTSIEVAEEWAIDTDEKRYKLFYQFLEKQPANLDYLFDATLNRKYLDKQQIVETIQSMIKIKKMDIN
;
A
#
# COMPACT_ATOMS: atom_id res chain seq x y z
N MET A 1 -23.74 -18.95 6.78
CA MET A 1 -24.04 -18.37 5.45
C MET A 1 -22.79 -18.48 4.60
N ASP A 2 -22.83 -19.36 3.64
CA ASP A 2 -21.70 -19.62 2.75
C ASP A 2 -21.47 -18.41 1.85
N ASN A 3 -20.31 -17.79 1.99
CA ASN A 3 -19.95 -16.61 1.21
C ASN A 3 -19.68 -17.05 -0.25
N ILE A 4 -20.63 -16.76 -1.13
CA ILE A 4 -20.60 -17.11 -2.57
C ILE A 4 -19.35 -16.57 -3.26
N LEU A 5 -18.85 -15.41 -2.83
CA LEU A 5 -17.61 -14.83 -3.33
C LEU A 5 -16.37 -15.62 -2.89
N PHE A 6 -16.34 -16.13 -1.67
CA PHE A 6 -15.27 -17.01 -1.20
C PHE A 6 -15.21 -18.29 -2.01
N LYS A 7 -16.38 -18.93 -2.25
CA LYS A 7 -16.49 -20.10 -3.15
C LYS A 7 -16.07 -19.80 -4.59
N TYR A 8 -16.44 -18.63 -5.12
CA TYR A 8 -16.04 -18.21 -6.46
C TYR A 8 -14.51 -18.00 -6.57
N PHE A 9 -13.89 -17.37 -5.57
CA PHE A 9 -12.43 -17.20 -5.56
C PHE A 9 -11.71 -18.54 -5.29
N GLU A 10 -12.22 -19.39 -4.40
CA GLU A 10 -11.67 -20.74 -4.20
C GLU A 10 -11.79 -21.58 -5.47
N GLN A 11 -12.91 -21.52 -6.17
CA GLN A 11 -13.13 -22.29 -7.41
C GLN A 11 -12.21 -21.80 -8.53
N ARG A 12 -12.09 -20.49 -8.74
CA ARG A 12 -11.11 -19.94 -9.68
C ARG A 12 -9.67 -20.23 -9.29
N TYR A 13 -9.38 -20.26 -8.01
CA TYR A 13 -8.05 -20.60 -7.50
C TYR A 13 -7.75 -22.10 -7.73
N LYS A 14 -8.72 -22.97 -7.49
CA LYS A 14 -8.61 -24.41 -7.78
C LYS A 14 -8.49 -24.68 -9.28
N GLU A 15 -9.23 -23.99 -10.12
CA GLU A 15 -9.15 -24.12 -11.58
C GLU A 15 -7.82 -23.61 -12.15
N ALA A 16 -7.26 -22.54 -11.57
CA ALA A 16 -5.93 -22.04 -11.93
C ALA A 16 -4.80 -22.95 -11.42
N SER A 17 -4.94 -23.55 -10.24
CA SER A 17 -3.95 -24.44 -9.62
C SER A 17 -3.97 -25.87 -10.17
N SER A 18 -5.11 -26.36 -10.70
CA SER A 18 -5.21 -27.67 -11.31
C SER A 18 -4.50 -27.79 -12.67
N LYS A 19 -4.16 -26.67 -13.28
CA LYS A 19 -3.40 -26.63 -14.56
C LYS A 19 -1.88 -26.61 -14.43
N LEU A 20 -1.35 -26.44 -13.22
CA LEU A 20 0.11 -26.47 -12.98
C LEU A 20 0.38 -27.03 -11.57
N SER A 21 1.09 -28.13 -11.50
CA SER A 21 1.57 -28.79 -10.26
C SER A 21 2.67 -28.00 -9.51
N ILE A 22 2.73 -26.68 -9.65
CA ILE A 22 3.63 -25.79 -8.93
C ILE A 22 2.75 -24.88 -8.07
N ALA A 23 2.97 -24.88 -6.75
CA ALA A 23 2.28 -23.93 -5.84
C ALA A 23 2.38 -22.52 -6.42
N PRO A 24 1.26 -21.76 -6.55
CA PRO A 24 1.27 -20.46 -7.19
C PRO A 24 2.24 -19.57 -6.44
N ARG A 25 3.33 -19.19 -7.10
CA ARG A 25 4.33 -18.25 -6.57
C ARG A 25 3.61 -16.92 -6.34
N PHE A 26 3.92 -16.29 -5.21
CA PHE A 26 3.49 -14.92 -4.94
C PHE A 26 4.08 -14.02 -6.03
N GLY A 27 3.22 -13.32 -6.77
CA GLY A 27 3.67 -12.47 -7.88
C GLY A 27 4.47 -11.25 -7.42
N PRO A 28 5.18 -10.57 -8.31
CA PRO A 28 6.02 -9.44 -7.94
C PRO A 28 5.19 -8.26 -7.43
N VAL A 29 5.58 -7.74 -6.25
CA VAL A 29 4.93 -6.60 -5.59
C VAL A 29 5.96 -5.59 -5.14
N ILE A 30 5.68 -4.31 -5.35
CA ILE A 30 6.48 -3.21 -4.82
C ILE A 30 5.60 -2.45 -3.82
N THR A 31 6.01 -2.37 -2.56
CA THR A 31 5.34 -1.51 -1.60
C THR A 31 6.07 -0.18 -1.47
N ILE A 32 5.34 0.93 -1.44
CA ILE A 32 5.91 2.27 -1.25
C ILE A 32 5.33 2.89 0.01
N SER A 33 6.05 2.76 1.12
CA SER A 33 5.79 3.50 2.35
C SER A 33 6.38 4.91 2.25
N ARG A 34 5.85 5.88 2.98
CA ARG A 34 6.31 7.27 2.85
C ARG A 34 5.95 8.15 4.04
N GLN A 35 6.77 9.15 4.26
CA GLN A 35 6.40 10.33 5.01
C GLN A 35 5.55 11.28 4.13
N SER A 36 4.74 12.14 4.76
CA SER A 36 3.97 13.19 4.09
C SER A 36 4.90 14.14 3.32
N GLY A 37 4.47 14.69 2.20
CA GLY A 37 5.29 15.57 1.36
C GLY A 37 6.29 14.87 0.42
N CYS A 38 6.49 13.53 0.53
CA CYS A 38 7.43 12.78 -0.33
C CYS A 38 6.89 12.42 -1.73
N GLU A 39 5.69 12.84 -2.09
CA GLU A 39 5.07 12.67 -3.43
C GLU A 39 5.03 11.21 -3.94
N ALA A 40 4.86 10.24 -3.07
CA ALA A 40 4.89 8.81 -3.43
C ALA A 40 3.92 8.43 -4.56
N LYS A 41 2.75 9.05 -4.65
CA LYS A 41 1.78 8.80 -5.74
C LYS A 41 2.36 9.17 -7.12
N LYS A 42 3.09 10.28 -7.22
CA LYS A 42 3.73 10.71 -8.46
C LYS A 42 4.86 9.75 -8.85
N ILE A 43 5.65 9.28 -7.86
CA ILE A 43 6.72 8.30 -8.07
C ILE A 43 6.13 6.94 -8.50
N ALA A 44 5.09 6.47 -7.81
CA ALA A 44 4.43 5.22 -8.16
C ALA A 44 3.87 5.23 -9.59
N LYS A 45 3.23 6.33 -10.01
CA LYS A 45 2.73 6.48 -11.38
C LYS A 45 3.84 6.53 -12.43
N LEU A 46 4.97 7.18 -12.12
CA LEU A 46 6.13 7.18 -12.99
C LEU A 46 6.73 5.77 -13.09
N LEU A 47 6.87 5.07 -11.97
CA LEU A 47 7.35 3.70 -11.92
C LEU A 47 6.43 2.75 -12.70
N GLU A 48 5.10 2.86 -12.52
CA GLU A 48 4.10 2.10 -13.28
C GLU A 48 4.29 2.28 -14.79
N LYS A 49 4.47 3.53 -15.23
CA LYS A 49 4.72 3.85 -16.64
C LYS A 49 6.02 3.22 -17.16
N GLU A 50 7.11 3.34 -16.38
CA GLU A 50 8.42 2.79 -16.78
C GLU A 50 8.44 1.26 -16.80
N LEU A 51 7.80 0.60 -15.85
CA LEU A 51 7.73 -0.87 -15.79
C LEU A 51 6.82 -1.46 -16.89
N ASN A 52 5.86 -0.68 -17.39
CA ASN A 52 4.97 -1.10 -18.47
C ASN A 52 5.51 -0.80 -19.87
N LYS A 53 6.68 -0.16 -20.01
CA LYS A 53 7.30 0.05 -21.32
C LYS A 53 7.65 -1.29 -21.95
N GLY A 54 7.02 -1.58 -23.10
CA GLY A 54 7.25 -2.83 -23.84
C GLY A 54 6.57 -4.07 -23.26
N ALA A 55 5.73 -3.92 -22.22
CA ALA A 55 4.97 -5.05 -21.68
C ALA A 55 3.85 -5.48 -22.64
N VAL A 56 3.85 -6.77 -23.02
CA VAL A 56 2.87 -7.33 -23.97
C VAL A 56 1.72 -8.01 -23.25
N THR A 57 1.94 -8.62 -22.09
CA THR A 57 0.96 -9.51 -21.44
C THR A 57 0.61 -9.14 -20.01
N LYS A 58 1.58 -8.78 -19.19
CA LYS A 58 1.37 -8.46 -17.78
C LYS A 58 1.73 -7.00 -17.52
N THR A 59 0.80 -6.24 -17.00
CA THR A 59 0.97 -4.82 -16.72
C THR A 59 0.98 -4.53 -15.23
N TRP A 60 1.97 -3.75 -14.80
CA TRP A 60 2.01 -3.20 -13.46
C TRP A 60 0.90 -2.21 -13.24
N ARG A 61 0.31 -2.21 -12.05
CA ARG A 61 -0.73 -1.26 -11.66
C ARG A 61 -0.50 -0.72 -10.26
N CYS A 62 -0.76 0.56 -10.09
CA CYS A 62 -0.78 1.19 -8.77
C CYS A 62 -2.10 0.85 -8.06
N VAL A 63 -2.00 0.41 -6.81
CA VAL A 63 -3.14 0.12 -5.95
C VAL A 63 -3.02 0.96 -4.68
N ASP A 64 -4.03 1.74 -4.37
CA ASP A 64 -4.12 2.60 -3.18
C ASP A 64 -5.49 2.44 -2.51
N LYS A 65 -6.54 3.02 -3.07
CA LYS A 65 -7.89 3.02 -2.51
C LYS A 65 -8.67 1.72 -2.77
N GLU A 66 -8.39 1.03 -3.87
CA GLU A 66 -9.14 -0.14 -4.32
C GLU A 66 -9.18 -1.29 -3.29
N ILE A 67 -8.09 -1.48 -2.54
CA ILE A 67 -8.03 -2.49 -1.48
C ILE A 67 -9.06 -2.19 -0.39
N LEU A 68 -9.21 -0.91 -0.03
CA LEU A 68 -10.16 -0.50 1.00
C LEU A 68 -11.60 -0.75 0.59
N GLU A 69 -11.94 -0.39 -0.67
CA GLU A 69 -13.27 -0.61 -1.22
C GLU A 69 -13.62 -2.10 -1.22
N LYS A 70 -12.67 -2.92 -1.61
CA LYS A 70 -12.85 -4.37 -1.63
C LYS A 70 -13.01 -4.93 -0.22
N SER A 71 -12.17 -4.53 0.73
CA SER A 71 -12.28 -4.93 2.14
C SER A 71 -13.62 -4.53 2.75
N ALA A 72 -14.07 -3.32 2.45
CA ALA A 72 -15.33 -2.82 2.96
C ALA A 72 -16.55 -3.60 2.41
N ARG A 73 -16.52 -3.97 1.12
CA ARG A 73 -17.57 -4.82 0.51
C ARG A 73 -17.61 -6.21 1.12
N GLU A 74 -16.45 -6.80 1.39
CA GLU A 74 -16.37 -8.13 2.00
C GLU A 74 -16.86 -8.16 3.45
N LEU A 75 -16.77 -7.03 4.15
CA LEU A 75 -17.33 -6.87 5.50
C LEU A 75 -18.82 -6.51 5.51
N ASN A 76 -19.51 -6.51 4.35
CA ASN A 76 -20.93 -6.12 4.20
C ASN A 76 -21.24 -4.72 4.75
N LEU A 77 -20.29 -3.81 4.65
CA LEU A 77 -20.49 -2.42 5.06
C LEU A 77 -21.23 -1.66 3.97
N SER A 78 -22.22 -0.87 4.38
CA SER A 78 -23.00 -0.08 3.44
C SER A 78 -22.11 0.87 2.62
N THR A 79 -22.35 0.92 1.31
CA THR A 79 -21.67 1.85 0.39
C THR A 79 -21.76 3.31 0.85
N SER A 80 -22.84 3.72 1.51
CA SER A 80 -23.01 5.07 2.06
C SER A 80 -22.01 5.39 3.19
N LYS A 81 -21.63 4.41 4.03
CA LYS A 81 -20.54 4.59 5.01
C LYS A 81 -19.19 4.72 4.32
N ILE A 82 -19.02 4.08 3.17
CA ILE A 82 -17.80 4.14 2.37
C ILE A 82 -17.73 5.47 1.62
N GLU A 83 -18.82 5.94 1.01
CA GLU A 83 -18.89 7.20 0.26
C GLU A 83 -18.59 8.41 1.14
N HIS A 84 -19.07 8.41 2.38
CA HIS A 84 -18.73 9.46 3.35
C HIS A 84 -17.23 9.55 3.66
N PHE A 85 -16.49 8.48 3.41
CA PHE A 85 -15.04 8.42 3.50
C PHE A 85 -14.32 8.92 2.24
N TYR A 86 -15.01 9.02 1.09
CA TYR A 86 -14.42 9.43 -0.20
C TYR A 86 -14.51 10.92 -0.50
N GLU A 87 -15.44 11.65 0.11
CA GLU A 87 -15.67 13.07 -0.15
C GLU A 87 -14.62 14.01 0.43
N GLY A 88 -13.70 13.52 1.23
CA GLY A 88 -12.56 14.27 1.76
C GLY A 88 -11.27 13.93 1.02
N GLU A 89 -10.84 14.76 0.09
CA GLU A 89 -9.48 14.72 -0.43
C GLU A 89 -8.49 14.79 0.74
N ASP A 90 -7.68 13.75 0.94
CA ASP A 90 -6.55 13.69 1.88
C ASP A 90 -6.79 13.45 3.38
N LYS A 91 -7.97 13.21 3.87
CA LYS A 91 -8.10 12.75 5.27
C LYS A 91 -7.74 11.28 5.37
N SER A 92 -7.12 10.90 6.46
CA SER A 92 -6.56 9.57 6.73
C SER A 92 -7.67 8.51 6.89
N LEU A 93 -8.37 8.30 5.80
CA LEU A 93 -9.58 7.48 5.67
C LEU A 93 -9.47 6.08 6.29
N PHE A 94 -8.24 5.57 6.38
CA PHE A 94 -8.01 4.25 6.92
C PHE A 94 -8.13 4.24 8.46
N ILE A 95 -7.70 5.31 9.13
CA ILE A 95 -7.82 5.41 10.58
C ILE A 95 -9.25 5.78 10.96
N ASP A 96 -9.86 6.71 10.22
CA ASP A 96 -11.26 7.06 10.45
C ASP A 96 -12.18 5.87 10.16
N MET A 97 -11.88 5.06 9.15
CA MET A 97 -12.54 3.79 8.89
C MET A 97 -12.30 2.81 10.04
N PHE A 98 -11.06 2.68 10.52
CA PHE A 98 -10.74 1.78 11.63
C PHE A 98 -11.41 2.22 12.94
N ILE A 99 -11.47 3.53 13.23
CA ILE A 99 -12.17 4.10 14.37
C ILE A 99 -13.70 3.94 14.21
N ALA A 100 -14.25 4.11 13.01
CA ALA A 100 -15.66 3.89 12.72
C ALA A 100 -16.05 2.41 12.87
N PHE A 101 -15.15 1.49 12.53
CA PHE A 101 -15.33 0.06 12.75
C PHE A 101 -15.30 -0.33 14.22
N SER A 102 -14.44 0.27 15.02
CA SER A 102 -14.40 0.00 16.47
C SER A 102 -15.68 0.40 17.20
N LYS A 103 -16.51 1.25 16.60
CA LYS A 103 -17.83 1.65 17.13
C LYS A 103 -19.00 0.77 16.67
N THR A 104 -18.81 -0.06 15.66
CA THR A 104 -19.79 -1.06 15.23
C THR A 104 -19.31 -2.43 15.70
N HIS A 105 -20.07 -3.18 16.45
CA HIS A 105 -19.80 -4.50 17.07
C HIS A 105 -19.01 -5.56 16.23
N VAL A 106 -18.23 -5.13 15.25
CA VAL A 106 -17.27 -5.95 14.51
C VAL A 106 -15.96 -5.94 15.27
N ASN A 107 -15.46 -7.09 15.66
CA ASN A 107 -14.21 -7.24 16.42
C ASN A 107 -13.02 -6.69 15.59
N ASP A 108 -12.20 -5.82 16.20
CA ASP A 108 -11.00 -5.21 15.58
C ASP A 108 -10.07 -6.25 14.94
N LEU A 109 -9.98 -7.44 15.55
CA LEU A 109 -9.21 -8.56 15.00
C LEU A 109 -9.78 -9.08 13.69
N GLN A 110 -11.09 -9.15 13.56
CA GLN A 110 -11.77 -9.59 12.33
C GLN A 110 -11.53 -8.60 11.19
N ILE A 111 -11.62 -7.30 11.47
CA ILE A 111 -11.33 -6.24 10.50
C ILE A 111 -9.88 -6.34 10.01
N LYS A 112 -8.95 -6.43 10.95
CA LYS A 112 -7.52 -6.56 10.67
C LYS A 112 -7.21 -7.78 9.80
N ASN A 113 -7.79 -8.93 10.13
CA ASN A 113 -7.63 -10.16 9.36
C ASN A 113 -8.20 -10.03 7.94
N THR A 114 -9.41 -9.47 7.79
CA THR A 114 -10.02 -9.24 6.48
C THR A 114 -9.15 -8.31 5.60
N ILE A 115 -8.63 -7.22 6.17
CA ILE A 115 -7.73 -6.33 5.43
C ILE A 115 -6.46 -7.08 4.98
N LYS A 116 -5.86 -7.87 5.87
CA LYS A 116 -4.68 -8.70 5.57
C LYS A 116 -4.97 -9.69 4.44
N GLU A 117 -6.09 -10.40 4.51
CA GLU A 117 -6.51 -11.38 3.51
C GLU A 117 -6.77 -10.75 2.15
N VAL A 118 -7.54 -9.65 2.10
CA VAL A 118 -7.84 -8.94 0.86
C VAL A 118 -6.57 -8.40 0.22
N MET A 119 -5.70 -7.76 1.00
CA MET A 119 -4.43 -7.23 0.50
C MET A 119 -3.55 -8.35 -0.04
N THR A 120 -3.39 -9.43 0.70
CA THR A 120 -2.61 -10.60 0.27
C THR A 120 -3.20 -11.22 -1.01
N SER A 121 -4.52 -11.35 -1.10
CA SER A 121 -5.20 -11.89 -2.28
C SER A 121 -4.98 -11.02 -3.53
N VAL A 122 -5.10 -9.69 -3.40
CA VAL A 122 -4.82 -8.75 -4.51
C VAL A 122 -3.37 -8.84 -4.94
N CYS A 123 -2.44 -8.90 -3.98
CA CYS A 123 -1.01 -8.90 -4.25
C CYS A 123 -0.49 -10.25 -4.78
N LYS A 124 -1.16 -11.38 -4.49
CA LYS A 124 -0.80 -12.69 -5.06
C LYS A 124 -0.79 -12.71 -6.59
N GLN A 125 -1.64 -11.92 -7.24
CA GLN A 125 -1.67 -11.81 -8.71
C GLN A 125 -0.37 -11.21 -9.28
N GLY A 126 0.35 -10.44 -8.47
CA GLY A 126 1.59 -9.77 -8.85
C GLY A 126 1.39 -8.53 -9.73
N HIS A 127 2.52 -7.93 -10.12
CA HIS A 127 2.59 -6.69 -10.90
C HIS A 127 1.84 -5.53 -10.23
N ILE A 128 1.97 -5.45 -8.89
CA ILE A 128 1.29 -4.47 -8.05
C ILE A 128 2.32 -3.48 -7.48
N ILE A 129 2.03 -2.19 -7.60
CA ILE A 129 2.69 -1.12 -6.86
C ILE A 129 1.71 -0.64 -5.78
N LEU A 130 1.94 -1.05 -4.55
CA LEU A 130 1.07 -0.77 -3.41
C LEU A 130 1.54 0.49 -2.68
N ILE A 131 0.68 1.50 -2.59
CA ILE A 131 1.03 2.78 -1.99
C ILE A 131 0.51 2.86 -0.55
N GLY A 132 1.41 2.68 0.42
CA GLY A 132 1.09 2.75 1.86
C GLY A 132 0.21 1.63 2.36
N ARG A 133 -0.84 1.95 3.14
CA ARG A 133 -1.83 1.01 3.69
C ARG A 133 -1.21 -0.11 4.54
N ALA A 134 -0.13 0.20 5.24
CA ALA A 134 0.67 -0.77 5.97
C ALA A 134 1.17 -1.96 5.11
N GLY A 135 1.25 -1.79 3.78
CA GLY A 135 1.58 -2.87 2.85
C GLY A 135 2.86 -3.60 3.20
N SER A 136 3.93 -2.87 3.53
CA SER A 136 5.21 -3.47 3.95
C SER A 136 5.13 -4.23 5.29
N ALA A 137 4.22 -3.86 6.20
CA ALA A 137 3.99 -4.62 7.43
C ALA A 137 3.17 -5.89 7.16
N ILE A 138 2.17 -5.81 6.29
CA ILE A 138 1.29 -6.94 5.96
C ILE A 138 2.00 -7.98 5.10
N LEU A 139 2.88 -7.53 4.19
CA LEU A 139 3.55 -8.37 3.20
C LEU A 139 5.02 -8.65 3.53
N GLN A 140 5.50 -8.36 4.74
CA GLN A 140 6.92 -8.45 5.12
C GLN A 140 7.51 -9.84 4.86
N ASP A 141 6.75 -10.92 5.10
CA ASP A 141 7.20 -12.31 4.99
C ASP A 141 6.86 -12.95 3.64
N GLN A 142 6.31 -12.15 2.70
CA GLN A 142 5.94 -12.69 1.40
C GLN A 142 7.15 -12.68 0.46
N PRO A 143 7.38 -13.77 -0.28
CA PRO A 143 8.42 -13.80 -1.30
C PRO A 143 8.06 -12.84 -2.44
N ASN A 144 9.07 -12.41 -3.20
CA ASN A 144 8.88 -11.58 -4.38
C ASN A 144 8.25 -10.19 -4.09
N VAL A 145 8.46 -9.67 -2.88
CA VAL A 145 8.02 -8.32 -2.47
C VAL A 145 9.24 -7.41 -2.28
N LEU A 146 9.19 -6.20 -2.83
CA LEU A 146 10.18 -5.15 -2.65
C LEU A 146 9.57 -4.01 -1.81
N ASN A 147 10.09 -3.82 -0.60
CA ASN A 147 9.59 -2.84 0.35
C ASN A 147 10.43 -1.56 0.32
N ILE A 148 9.88 -0.47 -0.20
CA ILE A 148 10.54 0.84 -0.30
C ILE A 148 9.92 1.83 0.68
N ARG A 149 10.77 2.62 1.34
CA ARG A 149 10.38 3.76 2.17
C ARG A 149 10.90 5.07 1.58
N LEU A 150 10.03 6.07 1.46
CA LEU A 150 10.40 7.41 1.05
C LEU A 150 10.42 8.34 2.26
N THR A 151 11.55 9.00 2.48
CA THR A 151 11.76 9.98 3.56
C THR A 151 12.30 11.29 3.00
N ALA A 152 12.24 12.35 3.79
CA ALA A 152 12.97 13.59 3.54
C ALA A 152 13.03 14.43 4.83
N PRO A 153 13.95 15.40 4.95
CA PRO A 153 13.97 16.35 6.04
C PRO A 153 12.63 17.08 6.20
N PHE A 154 12.23 17.35 7.43
CA PHE A 154 10.90 17.88 7.75
C PHE A 154 10.58 19.14 6.95
N MET A 155 11.42 20.17 6.99
CA MET A 155 11.17 21.43 6.28
C MET A 155 11.05 21.25 4.76
N TRP A 156 11.86 20.39 4.14
CA TRP A 156 11.73 20.06 2.72
C TRP A 156 10.34 19.48 2.40
N ARG A 157 9.82 18.64 3.29
CA ARG A 157 8.47 18.06 3.13
C ARG A 157 7.37 19.10 3.28
N ILE A 158 7.54 20.03 4.25
CA ILE A 158 6.62 21.15 4.47
C ILE A 158 6.54 22.05 3.24
N GLU A 159 7.68 22.44 2.68
CA GLU A 159 7.73 23.26 1.44
C GLU A 159 6.94 22.58 0.29
N ASN A 160 7.11 21.26 0.13
CA ASN A 160 6.35 20.51 -0.88
C ASN A 160 4.86 20.44 -0.58
N ILE A 161 4.47 20.31 0.67
CA ILE A 161 3.06 20.31 1.09
C ILE A 161 2.45 21.67 0.81
N MET A 162 3.09 22.75 1.25
CA MET A 162 2.65 24.12 0.98
C MET A 162 2.43 24.36 -0.52
N LYS A 163 3.39 23.98 -1.35
CA LYS A 163 3.33 24.14 -2.81
C LYS A 163 2.20 23.33 -3.43
N ASN A 164 2.02 22.07 -3.02
CA ASN A 164 1.02 21.17 -3.61
C ASN A 164 -0.41 21.47 -3.10
N ARG A 165 -0.56 21.95 -1.87
CA ARG A 165 -1.86 22.23 -1.24
C ARG A 165 -2.25 23.73 -1.21
N LYS A 166 -1.32 24.61 -1.62
CA LYS A 166 -1.49 26.08 -1.59
C LYS A 166 -1.90 26.57 -0.19
N THR A 167 -1.19 26.14 0.84
CA THR A 167 -1.49 26.43 2.25
C THR A 167 -0.33 27.12 2.95
N SER A 168 -0.57 27.67 4.16
CA SER A 168 0.49 28.26 4.99
C SER A 168 1.41 27.20 5.59
N ILE A 169 2.54 27.65 6.17
CA ILE A 169 3.53 26.76 6.79
C ILE A 169 2.93 26.06 8.01
N GLU A 170 2.20 26.77 8.86
CA GLU A 170 1.61 26.25 10.10
C GLU A 170 0.63 25.11 9.79
N VAL A 171 -0.26 25.33 8.80
CA VAL A 171 -1.21 24.31 8.36
C VAL A 171 -0.51 23.11 7.71
N ALA A 172 0.58 23.36 6.98
CA ALA A 172 1.37 22.29 6.37
C ALA A 172 2.10 21.43 7.42
N GLU A 173 2.65 22.07 8.48
CA GLU A 173 3.31 21.38 9.59
C GLU A 173 2.33 20.52 10.38
N GLU A 174 1.20 21.09 10.83
CA GLU A 174 0.16 20.38 11.55
C GLU A 174 -0.34 19.17 10.74
N TRP A 175 -0.65 19.40 9.46
CA TRP A 175 -1.09 18.33 8.56
C TRP A 175 -0.03 17.23 8.39
N ALA A 176 1.26 17.60 8.28
CA ALA A 176 2.34 16.65 8.11
C ALA A 176 2.49 15.76 9.35
N ILE A 177 2.48 16.35 10.54
CA ILE A 177 2.60 15.64 11.83
C ILE A 177 1.43 14.68 12.00
N ASP A 178 0.20 15.17 11.90
CA ASP A 178 -1.02 14.37 12.05
C ASP A 178 -1.06 13.20 11.05
N THR A 179 -0.76 13.49 9.79
CA THR A 179 -0.77 12.46 8.74
C THR A 179 0.29 11.38 8.98
N ASP A 180 1.49 11.75 9.38
CA ASP A 180 2.56 10.79 9.62
C ASP A 180 2.30 9.97 10.89
N GLU A 181 1.78 10.58 11.95
CA GLU A 181 1.37 9.86 13.17
C GLU A 181 0.28 8.83 12.89
N LYS A 182 -0.75 9.19 12.13
CA LYS A 182 -1.82 8.28 11.71
C LYS A 182 -1.29 7.11 10.89
N ARG A 183 -0.32 7.37 9.98
CA ARG A 183 0.33 6.30 9.21
C ARG A 183 1.16 5.38 10.09
N TYR A 184 1.87 5.90 11.08
CA TYR A 184 2.60 5.09 12.04
C TYR A 184 1.66 4.22 12.86
N LYS A 185 0.59 4.78 13.43
CA LYS A 185 -0.40 4.02 14.19
C LYS A 185 -0.96 2.86 13.38
N LEU A 186 -1.38 3.12 12.14
CA LEU A 186 -1.86 2.07 11.25
C LEU A 186 -0.80 0.99 10.98
N PHE A 187 0.44 1.41 10.73
CA PHE A 187 1.53 0.50 10.43
C PHE A 187 1.79 -0.47 11.59
N TYR A 188 1.89 0.05 12.81
CA TYR A 188 2.10 -0.74 14.01
C TYR A 188 0.96 -1.71 14.32
N GLN A 189 -0.26 -1.42 13.91
CA GLN A 189 -1.39 -2.32 14.11
C GLN A 189 -1.24 -3.65 13.36
N PHE A 190 -0.49 -3.67 12.27
CA PHE A 190 -0.25 -4.87 11.48
C PHE A 190 1.05 -5.61 11.81
N LEU A 191 1.86 -5.07 12.72
CA LEU A 191 3.05 -5.75 13.23
C LEU A 191 2.68 -6.62 14.44
N GLU A 192 3.18 -7.84 14.47
CA GLU A 192 3.03 -8.73 15.64
C GLU A 192 3.86 -8.26 16.82
N LYS A 193 5.03 -7.72 16.54
CA LYS A 193 5.94 -7.10 17.51
C LYS A 193 6.33 -5.73 17.01
N GLN A 194 6.36 -4.76 17.91
CA GLN A 194 6.87 -3.44 17.58
C GLN A 194 8.40 -3.49 17.50
N PRO A 195 9.00 -3.33 16.33
CA PRO A 195 10.46 -3.31 16.23
C PRO A 195 11.00 -2.00 16.81
N ALA A 196 12.19 -2.06 17.39
CA ALA A 196 12.89 -0.89 17.88
C ALA A 196 13.23 0.11 16.75
N ASN A 197 13.39 -0.39 15.53
CA ASN A 197 13.62 0.41 14.33
C ASN A 197 12.78 -0.14 13.16
N LEU A 198 12.02 0.73 12.49
CA LEU A 198 11.22 0.37 11.31
C LEU A 198 12.05 0.09 10.06
N ASP A 199 13.32 0.48 10.04
CA ASP A 199 14.17 0.33 8.85
C ASP A 199 14.37 -1.15 8.46
N TYR A 200 14.27 -2.07 9.41
CA TYR A 200 14.32 -3.53 9.15
C TYR A 200 13.18 -4.07 8.27
N LEU A 201 12.12 -3.29 8.10
CA LEU A 201 10.96 -3.68 7.32
C LEU A 201 11.04 -3.21 5.87
N PHE A 202 12.11 -2.53 5.51
CA PHE A 202 12.30 -1.97 4.17
C PHE A 202 13.60 -2.47 3.55
N ASP A 203 13.50 -2.87 2.29
CA ASP A 203 14.69 -3.21 1.48
C ASP A 203 15.55 -1.96 1.21
N ALA A 204 14.90 -0.78 1.12
CA ALA A 204 15.59 0.51 1.04
C ALA A 204 14.76 1.67 1.57
N THR A 205 15.44 2.63 2.20
CA THR A 205 14.91 3.96 2.56
C THR A 205 15.58 5.01 1.68
N LEU A 206 14.78 5.69 0.84
CA LEU A 206 15.26 6.64 -0.16
C LEU A 206 14.90 8.08 0.24
N ASN A 207 15.92 8.97 0.24
CA ASN A 207 15.76 10.37 0.64
C ASN A 207 15.37 11.25 -0.55
N ARG A 208 14.14 11.76 -0.53
CA ARG A 208 13.56 12.61 -1.57
C ARG A 208 14.20 13.99 -1.73
N LYS A 209 14.95 14.46 -0.73
CA LYS A 209 15.69 15.70 -0.86
C LYS A 209 16.84 15.58 -1.85
N TYR A 210 17.53 14.45 -1.85
CA TYR A 210 18.74 14.23 -2.64
C TYR A 210 18.50 13.42 -3.92
N LEU A 211 17.40 12.68 -3.99
CA LEU A 211 17.01 11.91 -5.17
C LEU A 211 15.74 12.49 -5.77
N ASP A 212 15.77 12.85 -7.03
CA ASP A 212 14.58 13.23 -7.76
C ASP A 212 13.67 12.01 -8.06
N LYS A 213 12.53 12.25 -8.70
CA LYS A 213 11.56 11.18 -8.96
C LYS A 213 12.10 10.15 -9.94
N GLN A 214 12.85 10.57 -10.94
CA GLN A 214 13.41 9.71 -11.96
C GLN A 214 14.52 8.82 -11.37
N GLN A 215 15.42 9.39 -10.60
CA GLN A 215 16.49 8.67 -9.91
C GLN A 215 15.94 7.61 -8.93
N ILE A 216 14.83 7.91 -8.24
CA ILE A 216 14.15 6.93 -7.38
C ILE A 216 13.58 5.79 -8.20
N VAL A 217 12.94 6.07 -9.34
CA VAL A 217 12.39 5.02 -10.21
C VAL A 217 13.50 4.12 -10.75
N GLU A 218 14.62 4.69 -11.21
CA GLU A 218 15.79 3.95 -11.68
C GLU A 218 16.41 3.08 -10.58
N THR A 219 16.48 3.62 -9.35
CA THR A 219 16.95 2.87 -8.19
C THR A 219 16.03 1.66 -7.92
N ILE A 220 14.71 1.85 -7.91
CA ILE A 220 13.75 0.77 -7.71
C ILE A 220 13.87 -0.28 -8.81
N GLN A 221 13.99 0.11 -10.08
CA GLN A 221 14.21 -0.81 -11.20
C GLN A 221 15.50 -1.62 -11.05
N SER A 222 16.57 -1.00 -10.58
CA SER A 222 17.83 -1.68 -10.29
C SER A 222 17.67 -2.70 -9.14
N MET A 223 16.95 -2.33 -8.09
CA MET A 223 16.65 -3.23 -6.97
C MET A 223 15.80 -4.43 -7.38
N ILE A 224 14.82 -4.27 -8.28
CA ILE A 224 14.05 -5.37 -8.85
C ILE A 224 14.98 -6.39 -9.49
N LYS A 225 15.96 -5.95 -10.27
CA LYS A 225 16.96 -6.81 -10.93
C LYS A 225 17.87 -7.49 -9.92
N ILE A 226 18.39 -6.74 -8.94
CA ILE A 226 19.27 -7.26 -7.88
C ILE A 226 18.55 -8.33 -7.05
N LYS A 227 17.29 -8.09 -6.68
CA LYS A 227 16.45 -9.01 -5.91
C LYS A 227 15.94 -10.19 -6.76
N LYS A 228 16.24 -10.19 -8.07
CA LYS A 228 15.80 -11.22 -9.04
C LYS A 228 14.30 -11.47 -8.96
N MET A 229 13.53 -10.40 -8.84
CA MET A 229 12.07 -10.51 -8.82
C MET A 229 11.58 -11.07 -10.15
N ASP A 230 10.68 -12.04 -10.09
CA ASP A 230 10.06 -12.63 -11.29
C ASP A 230 9.03 -11.65 -11.86
N ILE A 231 9.45 -10.86 -12.85
CA ILE A 231 8.64 -9.81 -13.47
C ILE A 231 8.10 -10.20 -14.87
N ASN A 232 8.35 -11.44 -15.33
CA ASN A 232 7.91 -11.96 -16.63
C ASN A 232 6.58 -12.71 -16.54
#